data_679c43ee6e051aa15bd7e7c230a68983
#
_entry.id   679c43ee6e051aa15bd7e7c230a68983
#
_cell.length_a   1.000
_cell.length_b   1.000
_cell.length_c   1.000
_cell.angle_alpha   90.00
_cell.angle_beta   90.00
_cell.angle_gamma   90.00
#
_symmetry.space_group_name_H-M   'P 1'
#
loop_
_entity.id
_entity.type
_entity.pdbx_description
1 polymer ?
#
loop_
_entity_poly.entity_id
_entity_poly.type
_entity_poly.pdbx_seq_one_letter_code
_entity_poly.pdbx_strand_id
1 'polypeptide(L)'
;MSQKNVMRENAFQKDTVQTDVVQENMCKKDEAQKNGIRGAIFDLDGVLLDSMSVWNDLGVRYLKKRGIEPKDGLGQILFSMSMEQGADYLKEQYHLPDTPQEILNGIEQMIQDFYFYEVQPKEGAKELLQ
;
A
#
# COMPACT_ATOMS: atom_id res chain seq x y z
N MET A 1 62.68 -13.52 11.60
CA MET A 1 61.66 -14.32 12.36
C MET A 1 60.64 -13.48 13.15
N SER A 2 60.70 -12.19 13.05
CA SER A 2 59.91 -11.29 13.89
C SER A 2 58.60 -10.78 13.30
N GLN A 3 58.32 -10.98 12.02
CA GLN A 3 57.15 -10.41 11.35
C GLN A 3 55.92 -11.32 11.29
N LYS A 4 56.04 -12.59 11.61
CA LYS A 4 54.92 -13.53 11.58
C LYS A 4 54.05 -13.55 12.86
N ASN A 5 54.58 -13.06 13.99
CA ASN A 5 53.83 -13.05 15.26
C ASN A 5 52.95 -11.80 15.41
N VAL A 6 53.32 -10.68 14.79
CA VAL A 6 52.55 -9.43 14.91
C VAL A 6 51.21 -9.49 14.12
N MET A 7 51.15 -10.26 13.03
CA MET A 7 49.91 -10.40 12.27
C MET A 7 48.87 -11.31 12.95
N ARG A 8 49.25 -12.18 13.86
CA ARG A 8 48.29 -13.06 14.57
C ARG A 8 47.61 -12.34 15.74
N GLU A 9 48.27 -11.42 16.40
CA GLU A 9 47.64 -10.66 17.49
C GLU A 9 46.59 -9.65 16.98
N ASN A 10 46.79 -9.03 15.80
CA ASN A 10 45.85 -8.08 15.25
C ASN A 10 44.58 -8.75 14.70
N ALA A 11 44.59 -10.03 14.28
CA ALA A 11 43.42 -10.75 13.84
C ALA A 11 42.52 -11.17 15.02
N PHE A 12 43.11 -11.49 16.16
CA PHE A 12 42.36 -11.90 17.36
C PHE A 12 41.60 -10.73 18.01
N GLN A 13 42.17 -9.53 17.95
CA GLN A 13 41.58 -8.32 18.55
C GLN A 13 40.38 -7.79 17.73
N LYS A 14 40.32 -8.07 16.41
CA LYS A 14 39.18 -7.67 15.56
C LYS A 14 37.93 -8.50 15.80
N ASP A 15 38.07 -9.79 16.05
CA ASP A 15 36.93 -10.67 16.27
C ASP A 15 36.26 -10.43 17.64
N THR A 16 37.03 -10.03 18.66
CA THR A 16 36.47 -9.75 19.99
C THR A 16 35.64 -8.47 20.03
N VAL A 17 36.05 -7.42 19.29
CA VAL A 17 35.33 -6.15 19.20
C VAL A 17 33.99 -6.31 18.44
N GLN A 18 33.98 -7.17 17.43
CA GLN A 18 32.78 -7.42 16.64
C GLN A 18 31.73 -8.24 17.39
N THR A 19 32.16 -9.13 18.26
CA THR A 19 31.28 -9.95 19.10
C THR A 19 30.60 -9.09 20.18
N ASP A 20 31.31 -8.17 20.79
CA ASP A 20 30.77 -7.27 21.84
C ASP A 20 29.72 -6.30 21.25
N VAL A 21 29.94 -5.75 20.06
CA VAL A 21 29.00 -4.86 19.38
C VAL A 21 27.72 -5.58 18.97
N VAL A 22 27.81 -6.84 18.52
CA VAL A 22 26.66 -7.66 18.18
C VAL A 22 25.85 -8.01 19.43
N GLN A 23 26.52 -8.31 20.55
CA GLN A 23 25.88 -8.64 21.81
C GLN A 23 25.18 -7.43 22.44
N GLU A 24 25.79 -6.25 22.37
CA GLU A 24 25.19 -5.00 22.85
C GLU A 24 23.93 -4.59 22.02
N ASN A 25 23.95 -4.82 20.71
CA ASN A 25 22.80 -4.57 19.85
C ASN A 25 21.66 -5.59 20.04
N MET A 26 21.97 -6.84 20.39
CA MET A 26 20.95 -7.84 20.77
C MET A 26 20.29 -7.50 22.11
N CYS A 27 21.08 -7.04 23.11
CA CYS A 27 20.56 -6.65 24.41
C CYS A 27 19.62 -5.42 24.31
N LYS A 28 19.93 -4.46 23.44
CA LYS A 28 19.07 -3.29 23.19
C LYS A 28 17.75 -3.63 22.51
N LYS A 29 17.69 -4.69 21.70
CA LYS A 29 16.43 -5.18 21.11
C LYS A 29 15.51 -5.82 22.17
N ASP A 30 16.09 -6.52 23.14
CA ASP A 30 15.30 -7.17 24.18
C ASP A 30 14.73 -6.15 25.20
N GLU A 31 15.42 -5.04 25.44
CA GLU A 31 14.91 -3.96 26.28
C GLU A 31 13.77 -3.15 25.60
N ALA A 32 13.81 -3.00 24.27
CA ALA A 32 12.74 -2.36 23.53
C ALA A 32 11.43 -3.19 23.56
N GLN A 33 11.54 -4.52 23.65
CA GLN A 33 10.37 -5.42 23.78
C GLN A 33 9.73 -5.40 25.17
N LYS A 34 10.48 -5.02 26.23
CA LYS A 34 9.94 -4.92 27.60
C LYS A 34 9.03 -3.70 27.82
N ASN A 35 9.10 -2.69 26.94
CA ASN A 35 8.32 -1.47 27.07
C ASN A 35 6.93 -1.52 26.41
N GLY A 36 6.55 -2.63 25.80
CA GLY A 36 5.28 -2.81 25.09
C GLY A 36 5.14 -1.92 23.84
N ILE A 37 4.18 -2.21 23.00
CA ILE A 37 3.82 -1.39 21.86
C ILE A 37 3.10 -0.16 22.36
N ARG A 38 3.66 1.04 22.13
CA ARG A 38 3.11 2.32 22.58
C ARG A 38 2.28 3.03 21.50
N GLY A 39 2.29 2.52 20.28
CA GLY A 39 1.56 3.06 19.16
C GLY A 39 1.79 2.20 17.92
N ALA A 40 0.85 2.26 17.00
CA ALA A 40 0.93 1.57 15.72
C ALA A 40 0.40 2.49 14.62
N ILE A 41 0.94 2.36 13.42
CA ILE A 41 0.46 3.03 12.20
C ILE A 41 0.01 1.93 11.25
N PHE A 42 -1.23 2.02 10.80
CA PHE A 42 -1.80 1.08 9.86
C PHE A 42 -2.13 1.78 8.56
N ASP A 43 -1.88 1.11 7.45
CA ASP A 43 -2.47 1.46 6.18
C ASP A 43 -3.97 1.10 6.20
N LEU A 44 -4.78 1.84 5.47
CA LEU A 44 -6.23 1.67 5.48
C LEU A 44 -6.67 0.76 4.34
N ASP A 45 -6.31 1.13 3.11
CA ASP A 45 -6.78 0.47 1.90
C ASP A 45 -6.09 -0.87 1.68
N GLY A 46 -6.89 -1.93 1.58
CA GLY A 46 -6.38 -3.28 1.41
C GLY A 46 -5.73 -3.89 2.66
N VAL A 47 -5.56 -3.12 3.74
CA VAL A 47 -5.02 -3.59 5.03
C VAL A 47 -6.12 -3.69 6.08
N LEU A 48 -6.75 -2.60 6.46
CA LEU A 48 -7.87 -2.59 7.40
C LEU A 48 -9.23 -2.70 6.70
N LEU A 49 -9.35 -2.14 5.49
CA LEU A 49 -10.55 -2.16 4.68
C LEU A 49 -10.38 -3.06 3.45
N ASP A 50 -11.45 -3.75 3.08
CA ASP A 50 -11.52 -4.52 1.83
C ASP A 50 -11.93 -3.59 0.67
N SER A 51 -11.06 -2.65 0.35
CA SER A 51 -11.31 -1.56 -0.60
C SER A 51 -10.69 -1.77 -1.98
N MET A 52 -9.77 -2.74 -2.15
CA MET A 52 -8.99 -2.85 -3.39
C MET A 52 -9.83 -3.16 -4.63
N SER A 53 -10.95 -3.83 -4.47
CA SER A 53 -11.85 -4.16 -5.58
C SER A 53 -12.40 -2.93 -6.29
N VAL A 54 -12.73 -1.86 -5.54
CA VAL A 54 -13.31 -0.65 -6.15
C VAL A 54 -12.33 0.04 -7.09
N TRP A 55 -11.05 0.08 -6.74
CA TRP A 55 -10.03 0.73 -7.56
C TRP A 55 -9.82 0.08 -8.93
N ASN A 56 -10.02 -1.23 -9.01
CA ASN A 56 -9.96 -1.96 -10.27
C ASN A 56 -11.21 -1.75 -11.15
N ASP A 57 -12.33 -1.42 -10.53
CA ASP A 57 -13.64 -1.42 -11.17
C ASP A 57 -14.26 -0.03 -11.36
N LEU A 58 -13.56 1.05 -10.98
CA LEU A 58 -14.12 2.42 -11.02
C LEU A 58 -14.74 2.78 -12.37
N GLY A 59 -14.01 2.60 -13.46
CA GLY A 59 -14.51 2.91 -14.80
C GLY A 59 -15.66 2.00 -15.24
N VAL A 60 -15.58 0.72 -14.87
CA VAL A 60 -16.65 -0.26 -15.14
C VAL A 60 -17.94 0.14 -14.40
N ARG A 61 -17.84 0.46 -13.12
CA ARG A 61 -18.98 0.91 -12.29
C ARG A 61 -19.57 2.21 -12.82
N TYR A 62 -18.69 3.15 -13.22
CA TYR A 62 -19.13 4.44 -13.78
C TYR A 62 -19.96 4.27 -15.05
N LEU A 63 -19.52 3.44 -16.00
CA LEU A 63 -20.25 3.15 -17.23
C LEU A 63 -21.57 2.41 -16.96
N LYS A 64 -21.53 1.38 -16.10
CA LYS A 64 -22.74 0.62 -15.73
C LYS A 64 -23.81 1.50 -15.07
N LYS A 65 -23.42 2.45 -14.21
CA LYS A 65 -24.35 3.41 -13.59
C LYS A 65 -25.06 4.27 -14.66
N ARG A 66 -24.45 4.45 -15.82
CA ARG A 66 -25.01 5.17 -16.98
C ARG A 66 -25.73 4.27 -18.00
N GLY A 67 -25.82 2.98 -17.72
CA GLY A 67 -26.44 2.01 -18.64
C GLY A 67 -25.58 1.67 -19.86
N ILE A 68 -24.26 1.94 -19.79
CA ILE A 68 -23.30 1.64 -20.84
C ILE A 68 -22.56 0.35 -20.48
N GLU A 69 -22.56 -0.62 -21.38
CA GLU A 69 -21.82 -1.87 -21.16
C GLU A 69 -20.31 -1.65 -21.42
N PRO A 70 -19.45 -1.87 -20.41
CA PRO A 70 -18.02 -1.74 -20.58
C PRO A 70 -17.44 -2.88 -21.41
N LYS A 71 -16.41 -2.58 -22.19
CA LYS A 71 -15.63 -3.60 -22.92
C LYS A 71 -14.81 -4.44 -21.94
N ASP A 72 -14.59 -5.70 -22.30
CA ASP A 72 -13.73 -6.60 -21.53
C ASP A 72 -12.33 -6.02 -21.36
N GLY A 73 -11.76 -6.17 -20.15
CA GLY A 73 -10.42 -5.68 -19.84
C GLY A 73 -10.31 -4.18 -19.53
N LEU A 74 -11.42 -3.44 -19.52
CA LEU A 74 -11.41 -1.99 -19.24
C LEU A 74 -10.70 -1.65 -17.93
N GLY A 75 -10.94 -2.39 -16.84
CA GLY A 75 -10.30 -2.14 -15.55
C GLY A 75 -8.78 -2.22 -15.61
N GLN A 76 -8.24 -3.19 -16.35
CA GLN A 76 -6.79 -3.34 -16.53
C GLN A 76 -6.18 -2.18 -17.34
N ILE A 77 -6.90 -1.71 -18.36
CA ILE A 77 -6.46 -0.57 -19.17
C ILE A 77 -6.39 0.69 -18.30
N LEU A 78 -7.45 0.97 -17.56
CA LEU A 78 -7.54 2.16 -16.71
C LEU A 78 -6.57 2.12 -15.54
N PHE A 79 -6.25 0.95 -15.02
CA PHE A 79 -5.29 0.78 -13.91
C PHE A 79 -3.89 1.33 -14.23
N SER A 80 -3.51 1.36 -15.51
CA SER A 80 -2.21 1.89 -15.95
C SER A 80 -2.21 3.40 -16.23
N MET A 81 -3.35 4.08 -16.04
CA MET A 81 -3.55 5.49 -16.36
C MET A 81 -3.71 6.34 -15.10
N SER A 82 -3.41 7.64 -15.20
CA SER A 82 -3.86 8.60 -14.18
C SER A 82 -5.38 8.76 -14.25
N MET A 83 -5.98 9.36 -13.20
CA MET A 83 -7.43 9.59 -13.18
C MET A 83 -7.88 10.49 -14.34
N GLU A 84 -7.11 11.51 -14.67
CA GLU A 84 -7.36 12.41 -15.80
C GLU A 84 -7.28 11.67 -17.14
N GLN A 85 -6.22 10.88 -17.34
CA GLN A 85 -6.06 10.05 -18.54
C GLN A 85 -7.19 9.04 -18.69
N GLY A 86 -7.62 8.46 -17.57
CA GLY A 86 -8.76 7.54 -17.53
C GLY A 86 -10.07 8.22 -17.92
N ALA A 87 -10.31 9.44 -17.46
CA ALA A 87 -11.48 10.22 -17.82
C ALA A 87 -11.52 10.58 -19.33
N ASP A 88 -10.37 11.01 -19.86
CA ASP A 88 -10.24 11.29 -21.30
C ASP A 88 -10.46 10.00 -22.12
N TYR A 89 -9.86 8.91 -21.72
CA TYR A 89 -10.05 7.60 -22.35
C TYR A 89 -11.52 7.16 -22.36
N LEU A 90 -12.22 7.26 -21.24
CA LEU A 90 -13.63 6.92 -21.15
C LEU A 90 -14.48 7.79 -22.07
N LYS A 91 -14.22 9.09 -22.08
CA LYS A 91 -14.91 10.02 -22.96
C LYS A 91 -14.76 9.65 -24.43
N GLU A 92 -13.54 9.40 -24.88
CA GLU A 92 -13.25 9.09 -26.28
C GLU A 92 -13.77 7.72 -26.70
N GLN A 93 -13.50 6.69 -25.90
CA GLN A 93 -13.84 5.30 -26.25
C GLN A 93 -15.34 5.00 -26.20
N TYR A 94 -16.07 5.69 -25.35
CA TYR A 94 -17.51 5.48 -25.15
C TYR A 94 -18.36 6.67 -25.64
N HIS A 95 -17.73 7.66 -26.29
CA HIS A 95 -18.38 8.86 -26.81
C HIS A 95 -19.29 9.55 -25.80
N LEU A 96 -18.77 9.71 -24.57
CA LEU A 96 -19.56 10.31 -23.50
C LEU A 96 -19.80 11.80 -23.78
N PRO A 97 -21.01 12.29 -23.54
CA PRO A 97 -21.35 13.72 -23.74
C PRO A 97 -20.66 14.61 -22.69
N ASP A 98 -20.28 14.03 -21.54
CA ASP A 98 -19.68 14.75 -20.42
C ASP A 98 -18.28 15.23 -20.74
N THR A 99 -17.88 16.31 -20.07
CA THR A 99 -16.50 16.76 -20.05
C THR A 99 -15.65 15.81 -19.18
N PRO A 100 -14.33 15.72 -19.40
CA PRO A 100 -13.45 14.93 -18.53
C PRO A 100 -13.59 15.28 -17.05
N GLN A 101 -13.79 16.56 -16.74
CA GLN A 101 -13.99 17.03 -15.37
C GLN A 101 -15.31 16.51 -14.76
N GLU A 102 -16.38 16.45 -15.51
CA GLU A 102 -17.65 15.88 -15.06
C GLU A 102 -17.51 14.38 -14.83
N ILE A 103 -16.76 13.67 -15.67
CA ILE A 103 -16.44 12.26 -15.49
C ILE A 103 -15.66 12.05 -14.19
N LEU A 104 -14.62 12.84 -13.95
CA LEU A 104 -13.84 12.80 -12.71
C LEU A 104 -14.73 13.04 -11.48
N ASN A 105 -15.53 14.08 -11.48
CA ASN A 105 -16.43 14.38 -10.37
C ASN A 105 -17.41 13.22 -10.11
N GLY A 106 -17.91 12.58 -11.16
CA GLY A 106 -18.78 11.41 -11.04
C GLY A 106 -18.09 10.19 -10.46
N ILE A 107 -16.83 9.98 -10.80
CA ILE A 107 -16.00 8.91 -10.23
C ILE A 107 -15.67 9.20 -8.76
N GLU A 108 -15.29 10.43 -8.43
CA GLU A 108 -15.04 10.86 -7.03
C GLU A 108 -16.27 10.65 -6.15
N GLN A 109 -17.45 11.00 -6.63
CA GLN A 109 -18.68 10.74 -5.91
C GLN A 109 -18.91 9.25 -5.67
N MET A 110 -18.62 8.40 -6.66
CA MET A 110 -18.74 6.94 -6.50
C MET A 110 -17.73 6.39 -5.47
N ILE A 111 -16.50 6.92 -5.44
CA ILE A 111 -15.51 6.57 -4.42
C ILE A 111 -16.02 6.93 -3.03
N GLN A 112 -16.56 8.14 -2.86
CA GLN A 112 -17.15 8.58 -1.58
C GLN A 112 -18.29 7.65 -1.16
N ASP A 113 -19.25 7.37 -2.07
CA ASP A 113 -20.37 6.49 -1.80
C ASP A 113 -19.91 5.08 -1.36
N PHE A 114 -18.88 4.54 -2.03
CA PHE A 114 -18.29 3.26 -1.67
C PHE A 114 -17.71 3.25 -0.24
N TYR A 115 -16.92 4.26 0.13
CA TYR A 115 -16.32 4.33 1.46
C TYR A 115 -17.34 4.58 2.56
N PHE A 116 -18.40 5.33 2.29
CA PHE A 116 -19.44 5.62 3.28
C PHE A 116 -20.46 4.48 3.45
N TYR A 117 -20.74 3.71 2.39
CA TYR A 117 -21.90 2.82 2.41
C TYR A 117 -21.59 1.36 2.05
N GLU A 118 -20.50 1.07 1.33
CA GLU A 118 -20.26 -0.26 0.80
C GLU A 118 -19.04 -0.96 1.45
N VAL A 119 -17.93 -0.23 1.69
CA VAL A 119 -16.68 -0.83 2.15
C VAL A 119 -16.85 -1.57 3.47
N GLN A 120 -16.24 -2.75 3.54
CA GLN A 120 -16.25 -3.56 4.75
C GLN A 120 -14.86 -3.62 5.37
N PRO A 121 -14.74 -3.66 6.72
CA PRO A 121 -13.48 -3.96 7.37
C PRO A 121 -13.07 -5.40 7.05
N LYS A 122 -11.77 -5.62 6.90
CA LYS A 122 -11.23 -6.98 6.81
C LYS A 122 -11.44 -7.73 8.12
N GLU A 123 -11.50 -9.05 8.00
CA GLU A 123 -11.60 -9.94 9.14
C GLU A 123 -10.47 -9.65 10.15
N GLY A 124 -10.81 -9.53 11.42
CA GLY A 124 -9.88 -9.21 12.49
C GLY A 124 -9.49 -7.72 12.62
N ALA A 125 -9.86 -6.85 11.67
CA ALA A 125 -9.49 -5.43 11.73
C ALA A 125 -10.15 -4.70 12.91
N LYS A 126 -11.39 -5.01 13.23
CA LYS A 126 -12.10 -4.41 14.37
C LYS A 126 -11.51 -4.85 15.71
N GLU A 127 -11.19 -6.12 15.83
CA GLU A 127 -10.59 -6.72 17.03
C GLU A 127 -9.18 -6.17 17.27
N LEU A 128 -8.43 -5.93 16.19
CA LEU A 128 -7.08 -5.36 16.26
C LEU A 128 -7.06 -3.93 16.81
N LEU A 129 -8.12 -3.15 16.56
CA LEU A 129 -8.21 -1.73 16.94
C LEU A 129 -8.89 -1.52 18.31
N GLN A 130 -9.39 -2.54 18.97
CA GLN A 130 -9.99 -2.51 20.31
C GLN A 130 -8.95 -2.74 21.41
#